data_478a4f9b45a68b6873cc57aa97703950
#
_entry.id   478a4f9b45a68b6873cc57aa97703950
#
_cell.length_a   1.000
_cell.length_b   1.000
_cell.length_c   1.000
_cell.angle_alpha   90.00
_cell.angle_beta   90.00
_cell.angle_gamma   90.00
#
_symmetry.space_group_name_H-M   'P 1'
#
loop_
_entity.id
_entity.type
_entity.pdbx_description
1 polymer ?
#
loop_
_entity_poly.entity_id
_entity_poly.type
_entity_poly.pdbx_seq_one_letter_code
_entity_poly.pdbx_strand_id
1 'polypeptide(L)' 'NIRYELLKEEGPSHARYYTVQVHVNDKGYEIGEGKTKKAAEQLSARRTLEKLNVIS' A
#
# COMPACT_ATOMS: atom_id res chain seq x y z
N ASN A 1 -15.11 -1.24 -4.78
CA ASN A 1 -14.94 -0.87 -3.39
C ASN A 1 -13.49 -1.06 -2.95
N ILE A 2 -12.75 0.04 -2.87
CA ILE A 2 -11.33 0.01 -2.56
C ILE A 2 -11.08 0.75 -1.26
N ARG A 3 -10.30 0.14 -0.37
CA ARG A 3 -9.86 0.83 0.84
C ARG A 3 -8.41 0.47 1.12
N TYR A 4 -7.75 1.32 1.91
CA TYR A 4 -6.36 1.10 2.28
C TYR A 4 -6.28 0.91 3.78
N GLU A 5 -5.48 -0.06 4.19
CA GLU A 5 -5.26 -0.35 5.59
C GLU A 5 -3.84 -0.01 5.97
N LEU A 6 -3.67 0.79 7.02
CA LEU A 6 -2.35 1.11 7.54
C LEU A 6 -1.91 -0.05 8.42
N LEU A 7 -0.91 -0.81 7.95
CA LEU A 7 -0.43 -1.97 8.68
C LEU A 7 0.64 -1.61 9.70
N LYS A 8 1.46 -0.63 9.37
CA LYS A 8 2.60 -0.30 10.22
C LYS A 8 3.01 1.14 10.02
N GLU A 9 3.47 1.73 11.09
CA GLU A 9 3.94 3.10 11.08
C GLU A 9 5.14 3.14 12.02
N GLU A 10 6.33 3.41 11.50
CA GLU A 10 7.55 3.40 12.29
C GLU A 10 8.41 4.61 12.05
N GLY A 11 9.38 4.79 12.93
CA GLY A 11 10.35 5.85 12.82
C GLY A 11 9.95 7.09 13.60
N PRO A 12 10.90 8.02 13.80
CA PRO A 12 10.64 9.25 14.50
C PRO A 12 9.74 10.17 13.68
N SER A 13 9.15 11.17 14.32
CA SER A 13 8.17 12.04 13.66
C SER A 13 8.70 12.73 12.41
N HIS A 14 9.99 12.97 12.34
CA HIS A 14 10.60 13.65 11.19
C HIS A 14 11.06 12.67 10.09
N ALA A 15 10.92 11.38 10.31
CA ALA A 15 11.35 10.37 9.35
C ALA A 15 10.50 9.11 9.49
N ARG A 16 9.19 9.27 9.38
CA ARG A 16 8.28 8.15 9.49
C ARG A 16 8.23 7.33 8.23
N TYR A 17 7.96 6.06 8.41
CA TYR A 17 7.81 5.12 7.32
C TYR A 17 6.49 4.39 7.51
N TYR A 18 5.70 4.31 6.45
CA TYR A 18 4.37 3.74 6.49
C TYR A 18 4.29 2.48 5.64
N THR A 19 3.54 1.50 6.13
CA THR A 19 3.28 0.27 5.37
C THR A 19 1.77 0.14 5.24
N VAL A 20 1.29 0.01 4.02
CA VAL A 20 -0.13 0.02 3.70
C VAL A 20 -0.49 -1.16 2.82
N GLN A 21 -1.67 -1.70 3.00
CA GLN A 21 -2.19 -2.74 2.13
C GLN A 21 -3.50 -2.29 1.52
N VAL A 22 -3.62 -2.44 0.20
CA VAL A 22 -4.88 -2.13 -0.49
C VAL A 22 -5.82 -3.32 -0.40
N HIS A 23 -7.09 -3.05 -0.16
CA HIS A 23 -8.14 -4.05 -0.14
C HIS A 23 -9.18 -3.72 -1.20
N VAL A 24 -9.56 -4.72 -1.96
CA VAL A 24 -10.60 -4.57 -2.98
C VAL A 24 -11.67 -5.60 -2.67
N ASN A 25 -12.88 -5.13 -2.40
CA ASN A 25 -14.01 -5.98 -2.02
C ASN A 25 -13.66 -6.95 -0.90
N ASP A 26 -13.04 -6.40 0.15
CA ASP A 26 -12.65 -7.15 1.35
C ASP A 26 -11.53 -8.17 1.16
N LYS A 27 -10.88 -8.14 0.01
CA LYS A 27 -9.73 -9.00 -0.21
C LYS A 27 -8.46 -8.16 -0.16
N GLY A 28 -7.48 -8.56 0.66
CA GLY A 28 -6.20 -7.87 0.74
C GLY A 28 -5.30 -8.24 -0.41
N TYR A 29 -4.64 -7.24 -0.97
CA TYR A 29 -3.72 -7.42 -2.08
C TYR A 29 -2.30 -7.04 -1.67
N GLU A 30 -1.54 -6.45 -2.60
CA GLU A 30 -0.13 -6.20 -2.36
C GLU A 30 0.11 -5.09 -1.36
N ILE A 31 1.22 -5.20 -0.66
CA ILE A 31 1.61 -4.22 0.36
C ILE A 31 2.58 -3.22 -0.26
N GLY A 32 2.44 -1.98 0.14
CA GLY A 32 3.37 -0.92 -0.28
C GLY A 32 3.87 -0.16 0.92
N GLU A 33 5.06 0.40 0.82
CA GLU A 33 5.65 1.20 1.87
C GLU A 33 6.18 2.52 1.32
N GLY A 34 6.29 3.51 2.17
CA GLY A 34 6.79 4.82 1.76
C GLY A 34 6.90 5.78 2.90
N LYS A 35 7.48 6.94 2.62
CA LYS A 35 7.69 7.99 3.62
C LYS A 35 6.42 8.78 3.93
N THR A 36 5.37 8.60 3.16
CA THR A 36 4.06 9.18 3.43
C THR A 36 3.02 8.11 3.22
N LYS A 37 1.85 8.31 3.83
CA LYS A 37 0.74 7.36 3.64
C LYS A 37 0.38 7.27 2.17
N LYS A 38 0.34 8.42 1.49
CA LYS A 38 -0.01 8.46 0.08
C LYS A 38 0.99 7.69 -0.78
N ALA A 39 2.29 7.83 -0.50
CA ALA A 39 3.30 7.10 -1.24
C ALA A 39 3.15 5.59 -1.02
N ALA A 40 2.87 5.18 0.22
CA ALA A 40 2.66 3.77 0.52
C ALA A 40 1.41 3.23 -0.19
N GLU A 41 0.33 4.01 -0.21
CA GLU A 41 -0.90 3.63 -0.91
C GLU A 41 -0.66 3.48 -2.40
N GLN A 42 0.05 4.43 -3.00
CA GLN A 42 0.34 4.39 -4.42
C GLN A 42 1.17 3.16 -4.78
N LEU A 43 2.15 2.84 -3.96
CA LEU A 43 2.99 1.67 -4.22
C LEU A 43 2.19 0.38 -4.06
N SER A 44 1.34 0.31 -3.03
CA SER A 44 0.46 -0.83 -2.82
C SER A 44 -0.44 -1.06 -4.02
N ALA A 45 -1.08 0.02 -4.50
CA ALA A 45 -1.96 -0.07 -5.65
C ALA A 45 -1.20 -0.47 -6.91
N ARG A 46 -0.02 0.10 -7.11
CA ARG A 46 0.78 -0.19 -8.28
C ARG A 46 1.20 -1.66 -8.31
N ARG A 47 1.69 -2.18 -7.18
CA ARG A 47 2.09 -3.58 -7.09
C ARG A 47 0.90 -4.51 -7.33
N THR A 48 -0.28 -4.13 -6.84
CA THR A 48 -1.48 -4.91 -7.05
C THR A 48 -1.86 -4.94 -8.53
N LEU A 49 -1.81 -3.79 -9.19
CA LEU A 49 -2.12 -3.73 -10.61
C LEU A 49 -1.14 -4.55 -11.45
N GLU A 50 0.13 -4.48 -11.10
CA GLU A 50 1.15 -5.26 -11.79
C GLU A 50 0.91 -6.76 -11.62
N LYS A 51 0.50 -7.16 -10.42
CA LYS A 51 0.25 -8.56 -10.16
C LYS A 51 -1.01 -9.06 -10.88
N LEU A 52 -2.06 -8.23 -10.93
CA LEU A 52 -3.30 -8.61 -11.58
C LEU A 52 -3.18 -8.58 -13.10
N ASN A 53 -2.29 -7.75 -13.61
CA ASN A 53 -2.11 -7.60 -15.06
C ASN A 53 -0.86 -8.31 -15.51
N VAL A 54 -0.77 -9.57 -15.17
CA VAL A 54 0.44 -10.37 -15.42
C VAL A 54 0.73 -10.67 -16.85
N ILE A 55 -0.20 -10.43 -17.71
CA ILE A 55 0.01 -10.69 -19.10
C ILE A 55 0.75 -9.64 -19.83
N SER A 56 0.88 -8.53 -19.29
CA SER A 56 1.48 -7.41 -20.00
C SER A 56 2.96 -7.60 -20.23
#